data_d22af52fcb664159e9843c5178ebd2e1
#
_entry.id   d22af52fcb664159e9843c5178ebd2e1
#
_cell.length_a   1.000
_cell.length_b   1.000
_cell.length_c   1.000
_cell.angle_alpha   90.00
_cell.angle_beta   90.00
_cell.angle_gamma   90.00
#
_symmetry.space_group_name_H-M   'P 1'
#
loop_
_entity.id
_entity.type
_entity.pdbx_description
1 polymer ?
#
loop_
_entity_poly.entity_id
_entity_poly.type
_entity_poly.pdbx_seq_one_letter_code
_entity_poly.pdbx_strand_id
1 'polypeptide(L)'
;MPLRLVAPRVGRSPNWTIRGTYLRVYVDKSCGTHQRSVAHAILSDLKGKIERGEYPPREPEAQPNVPTFISAAVAYLEAGRRPRYVARLIRCFRETPLSEIGQTAIDAAAVALHPNAKPATRNTCVYTPVAAILHHAGVDIKLKRPKGAKGRVITDYLTPADAFAIISAAEQVDTELALLLKCLLYTGVRLGEALALTWDNVSLEERTARIRRSKNEDPRELLLRDDLCDALRSHKKSHGRVFRFHQGGWLQYLLVRAKLAACGLPAPVRPKKGQRRRLPPYRLSWVNFHSFRHTWASWMRRYGGADLQALVATGNWRDLRSASRYAHAVARDEWKRVESLPALSTRGKSVE
;
A
#
# COMPACT_ATOMS: atom_id res chain seq x y z
N MET A 1 -6.52 5.91 -41.30
CA MET A 1 -6.28 6.39 -39.91
C MET A 1 -5.21 5.51 -39.26
N PRO A 2 -4.18 6.07 -38.62
CA PRO A 2 -3.16 5.26 -37.96
C PRO A 2 -3.77 4.49 -36.78
N LEU A 3 -3.24 3.30 -36.49
CA LEU A 3 -3.66 2.42 -35.40
C LEU A 3 -3.43 3.11 -34.05
N ARG A 4 -4.48 3.31 -33.28
CA ARG A 4 -4.45 4.03 -32.00
C ARG A 4 -5.45 3.48 -30.98
N LEU A 5 -5.25 3.84 -29.71
CA LEU A 5 -6.22 3.62 -28.66
C LEU A 5 -7.30 4.72 -28.72
N VAL A 6 -8.53 4.26 -28.62
CA VAL A 6 -9.73 5.10 -28.47
C VAL A 6 -10.21 4.96 -27.03
N ALA A 7 -10.38 6.09 -26.34
CA ALA A 7 -10.82 6.11 -24.96
C ALA A 7 -12.25 5.59 -24.77
N PRO A 8 -12.57 5.03 -23.59
CA PRO A 8 -13.93 4.66 -23.22
C PRO A 8 -14.89 5.84 -23.37
N ARG A 9 -16.13 5.59 -23.80
CA ARG A 9 -17.20 6.59 -23.91
C ARG A 9 -18.39 6.16 -23.08
N VAL A 10 -18.85 7.06 -22.21
CA VAL A 10 -20.06 6.84 -21.41
C VAL A 10 -21.24 6.52 -22.33
N GLY A 11 -21.97 5.45 -22.05
CA GLY A 11 -23.15 5.01 -22.83
C GLY A 11 -22.85 4.25 -24.12
N ARG A 12 -21.57 4.07 -24.54
CA ARG A 12 -21.20 3.32 -25.76
C ARG A 12 -20.20 2.20 -25.55
N SER A 13 -19.08 2.46 -24.89
CA SER A 13 -18.05 1.46 -24.63
C SER A 13 -17.36 1.76 -23.30
N PRO A 14 -17.46 0.87 -22.30
CA PRO A 14 -16.78 1.05 -21.01
C PRO A 14 -15.28 0.80 -21.10
N ASN A 15 -14.79 0.19 -22.19
CA ASN A 15 -13.42 -0.25 -22.36
C ASN A 15 -12.66 0.55 -23.44
N TRP A 16 -11.34 0.60 -23.33
CA TRP A 16 -10.48 1.07 -24.40
C TRP A 16 -10.65 0.20 -25.65
N THR A 17 -10.58 0.83 -26.81
CA THR A 17 -10.69 0.15 -28.12
C THR A 17 -9.45 0.48 -28.94
N ILE A 18 -8.87 -0.52 -29.60
CA ILE A 18 -7.81 -0.33 -30.60
C ILE A 18 -8.49 -0.19 -31.96
N ARG A 19 -8.27 0.94 -32.62
CA ARG A 19 -8.89 1.21 -33.90
C ARG A 19 -7.91 1.92 -34.85
N GLY A 20 -7.91 1.51 -36.11
CA GLY A 20 -7.14 2.10 -37.18
C GLY A 20 -6.38 1.08 -38.01
N THR A 21 -5.44 1.55 -38.82
CA THR A 21 -4.64 0.73 -39.75
C THR A 21 -3.17 0.79 -39.36
N TYR A 22 -2.51 -0.36 -39.38
CA TYR A 22 -1.06 -0.51 -39.19
C TYR A 22 -0.52 -1.52 -40.20
N LEU A 23 0.51 -1.16 -40.96
CA LEU A 23 1.08 -1.97 -42.05
C LEU A 23 0.01 -2.57 -42.99
N ARG A 24 -0.96 -1.74 -43.41
CA ARG A 24 -2.13 -2.09 -44.26
C ARG A 24 -3.15 -3.02 -43.60
N VAL A 25 -2.99 -3.41 -42.33
CA VAL A 25 -3.97 -4.21 -41.59
C VAL A 25 -4.89 -3.30 -40.79
N TYR A 26 -6.18 -3.36 -41.06
CA TYR A 26 -7.19 -2.63 -40.28
C TYR A 26 -7.59 -3.42 -39.04
N VAL A 27 -7.69 -2.71 -37.91
CA VAL A 27 -8.11 -3.28 -36.62
C VAL A 27 -9.22 -2.43 -36.03
N ASP A 28 -10.23 -3.10 -35.48
CA ASP A 28 -11.25 -2.51 -34.62
C ASP A 28 -11.57 -3.56 -33.54
N LYS A 29 -10.90 -3.45 -32.37
CA LYS A 29 -11.00 -4.46 -31.32
C LYS A 29 -11.03 -3.81 -29.94
N SER A 30 -11.97 -4.24 -29.08
CA SER A 30 -11.98 -3.87 -27.67
C SER A 30 -10.78 -4.47 -26.92
N CYS A 31 -10.19 -3.68 -26.01
CA CYS A 31 -9.13 -4.16 -25.12
C CYS A 31 -9.66 -4.87 -23.88
N GLY A 32 -10.97 -4.95 -23.67
CA GLY A 32 -11.57 -5.57 -22.48
C GLY A 32 -11.21 -4.86 -21.15
N THR A 33 -10.67 -3.64 -21.21
CA THR A 33 -10.21 -2.93 -20.02
C THR A 33 -10.43 -1.41 -20.10
N HIS A 34 -10.76 -0.82 -18.96
CA HIS A 34 -10.78 0.63 -18.79
C HIS A 34 -9.40 1.22 -18.41
N GLN A 35 -8.40 0.36 -18.14
CA GLN A 35 -7.05 0.78 -17.72
C GLN A 35 -6.16 1.08 -18.94
N ARG A 36 -5.76 2.34 -19.09
CA ARG A 36 -4.94 2.83 -20.23
C ARG A 36 -3.61 2.08 -20.37
N SER A 37 -2.92 1.78 -19.26
CA SER A 37 -1.62 1.08 -19.28
C SER A 37 -1.72 -0.35 -19.82
N VAL A 38 -2.82 -1.04 -19.48
CA VAL A 38 -3.11 -2.40 -19.96
C VAL A 38 -3.48 -2.35 -21.44
N ALA A 39 -4.33 -1.40 -21.85
CA ALA A 39 -4.69 -1.20 -23.24
C ALA A 39 -3.46 -0.90 -24.12
N HIS A 40 -2.50 -0.10 -23.61
CA HIS A 40 -1.22 0.12 -24.31
C HIS A 40 -0.37 -1.15 -24.44
N ALA A 41 -0.36 -2.02 -23.43
CA ALA A 41 0.35 -3.29 -23.52
C ALA A 41 -0.27 -4.21 -24.60
N ILE A 42 -1.60 -4.26 -24.67
CA ILE A 42 -2.34 -5.01 -25.69
C ILE A 42 -2.10 -4.42 -27.09
N LEU A 43 -2.10 -3.10 -27.24
CA LEU A 43 -1.79 -2.44 -28.51
C LEU A 43 -0.35 -2.75 -28.97
N SER A 44 0.61 -2.73 -28.05
CA SER A 44 2.02 -3.05 -28.35
C SER A 44 2.19 -4.50 -28.82
N ASP A 45 1.52 -5.44 -28.14
CA ASP A 45 1.53 -6.84 -28.53
C ASP A 45 0.89 -7.05 -29.92
N LEU A 46 -0.25 -6.41 -30.17
CA LEU A 46 -0.95 -6.47 -31.44
C LEU A 46 -0.10 -5.93 -32.60
N LYS A 47 0.62 -4.83 -32.40
CA LYS A 47 1.56 -4.31 -33.42
C LYS A 47 2.65 -5.32 -33.73
N GLY A 48 3.25 -5.95 -32.72
CA GLY A 48 4.24 -6.99 -32.90
C GLY A 48 3.70 -8.19 -33.68
N LYS A 49 2.45 -8.59 -33.47
CA LYS A 49 1.79 -9.66 -34.26
C LYS A 49 1.61 -9.27 -35.74
N ILE A 50 1.19 -8.03 -35.98
CA ILE A 50 1.05 -7.52 -37.37
C ILE A 50 2.41 -7.46 -38.06
N GLU A 51 3.46 -7.01 -37.39
CA GLU A 51 4.84 -6.98 -37.92
C GLU A 51 5.38 -8.35 -38.27
N ARG A 52 5.04 -9.38 -37.50
CA ARG A 52 5.42 -10.77 -37.77
C ARG A 52 4.51 -11.50 -38.78
N GLY A 53 3.48 -10.81 -39.31
CA GLY A 53 2.48 -11.41 -40.20
C GLY A 53 1.52 -12.40 -39.51
N GLU A 54 1.40 -12.30 -38.18
CA GLU A 54 0.55 -13.19 -37.37
C GLU A 54 -0.87 -12.62 -37.18
N TYR A 55 -1.20 -11.48 -37.78
CA TYR A 55 -2.49 -10.84 -37.69
C TYR A 55 -3.00 -10.33 -39.07
N PRO A 56 -4.26 -10.52 -39.46
CA PRO A 56 -5.26 -11.29 -38.71
C PRO A 56 -4.79 -12.73 -38.54
N PRO A 57 -5.10 -13.39 -37.41
CA PRO A 57 -4.74 -14.78 -37.28
C PRO A 57 -5.31 -15.52 -38.51
N ARG A 58 -4.47 -16.24 -39.26
CA ARG A 58 -4.99 -17.22 -40.23
C ARG A 58 -6.02 -18.03 -39.45
N GLU A 59 -7.26 -18.22 -40.01
CA GLU A 59 -8.21 -19.14 -39.41
C GLU A 59 -7.42 -20.43 -39.11
N PRO A 60 -7.21 -20.77 -37.84
CA PRO A 60 -6.53 -22.01 -37.54
C PRO A 60 -7.48 -23.14 -37.94
N GLU A 61 -7.04 -24.09 -38.72
CA GLU A 61 -7.55 -25.45 -38.55
C GLU A 61 -7.68 -25.65 -37.06
N ALA A 62 -8.87 -25.99 -36.56
CA ALA A 62 -9.30 -25.91 -35.15
C ALA A 62 -8.27 -26.55 -34.21
N GLN A 63 -7.21 -25.82 -33.90
CA GLN A 63 -6.34 -26.18 -32.80
C GLN A 63 -7.13 -25.91 -31.51
N PRO A 64 -7.10 -26.84 -30.56
CA PRO A 64 -7.83 -26.67 -29.31
C PRO A 64 -7.48 -25.28 -28.75
N ASN A 65 -8.49 -24.53 -28.41
CA ASN A 65 -8.38 -23.14 -27.89
C ASN A 65 -7.58 -23.17 -26.58
N VAL A 66 -6.24 -23.27 -26.71
CA VAL A 66 -5.35 -23.35 -25.57
C VAL A 66 -5.33 -21.98 -24.93
N PRO A 67 -5.84 -21.83 -23.71
CA PRO A 67 -5.92 -20.54 -23.05
C PRO A 67 -4.51 -19.99 -22.83
N THR A 68 -4.28 -18.77 -23.29
CA THR A 68 -3.00 -18.05 -23.17
C THR A 68 -3.02 -17.08 -22.00
N PHE A 69 -1.84 -16.61 -21.57
CA PHE A 69 -1.77 -15.64 -20.47
C PHE A 69 -2.48 -14.34 -20.79
N ILE A 70 -2.40 -13.83 -22.02
CA ILE A 70 -3.09 -12.59 -22.38
C ILE A 70 -4.60 -12.78 -22.36
N SER A 71 -5.13 -13.89 -22.87
CA SER A 71 -6.58 -14.15 -22.81
C SER A 71 -7.09 -14.28 -21.37
N ALA A 72 -6.34 -14.99 -20.51
CA ALA A 72 -6.67 -15.12 -19.10
C ALA A 72 -6.56 -13.79 -18.33
N ALA A 73 -5.55 -12.97 -18.64
CA ALA A 73 -5.39 -11.66 -18.03
C ALA A 73 -6.50 -10.67 -18.43
N VAL A 74 -6.98 -10.74 -19.68
CA VAL A 74 -8.11 -9.93 -20.14
C VAL A 74 -9.38 -10.37 -19.42
N ALA A 75 -9.70 -11.66 -19.38
CA ALA A 75 -10.87 -12.19 -18.66
C ALA A 75 -10.84 -11.82 -17.15
N TYR A 76 -9.65 -11.88 -16.52
CA TYR A 76 -9.44 -11.46 -15.14
C TYR A 76 -9.79 -9.97 -14.93
N LEU A 77 -9.45 -9.10 -15.88
CA LEU A 77 -9.74 -7.67 -15.80
C LEU A 77 -11.22 -7.35 -16.09
N GLU A 78 -11.83 -8.04 -17.06
CA GLU A 78 -13.26 -7.92 -17.37
C GLU A 78 -14.15 -8.34 -16.19
N ALA A 79 -13.69 -9.31 -15.39
CA ALA A 79 -14.31 -9.68 -14.12
C ALA A 79 -14.10 -8.63 -12.99
N GLY A 80 -13.64 -7.43 -13.31
CA GLY A 80 -13.48 -6.33 -12.35
C GLY A 80 -12.34 -6.53 -11.34
N ARG A 81 -11.40 -7.45 -11.61
CA ARG A 81 -10.30 -7.74 -10.72
C ARG A 81 -9.21 -6.67 -10.79
N ARG A 82 -8.28 -6.67 -9.82
CA ARG A 82 -7.27 -5.61 -9.66
C ARG A 82 -6.28 -5.55 -10.83
N PRO A 83 -6.18 -4.43 -11.58
CA PRO A 83 -5.31 -4.31 -12.76
C PRO A 83 -3.84 -4.05 -12.42
N ARG A 84 -3.51 -3.85 -11.14
CA ARG A 84 -2.17 -3.47 -10.71
C ARG A 84 -1.14 -4.54 -11.12
N TYR A 85 -0.09 -4.12 -11.80
CA TYR A 85 1.01 -4.92 -12.36
C TYR A 85 0.67 -5.77 -13.58
N VAL A 86 -0.60 -5.97 -13.95
CA VAL A 86 -1.04 -6.87 -15.04
C VAL A 86 -0.42 -6.46 -16.38
N ALA A 87 -0.37 -5.16 -16.70
CA ALA A 87 0.19 -4.69 -17.97
C ALA A 87 1.65 -5.10 -18.21
N ARG A 88 2.47 -5.19 -17.17
CA ARG A 88 3.86 -5.66 -17.28
C ARG A 88 3.94 -7.18 -17.48
N LEU A 89 3.03 -7.90 -16.86
CA LEU A 89 2.94 -9.36 -16.97
C LEU A 89 2.44 -9.77 -18.36
N ILE A 90 1.45 -9.05 -18.93
CA ILE A 90 1.01 -9.23 -20.31
C ILE A 90 2.20 -9.07 -21.28
N ARG A 91 3.02 -8.05 -21.11
CA ARG A 91 4.22 -7.85 -21.96
C ARG A 91 5.28 -8.94 -21.79
N CYS A 92 5.33 -9.57 -20.63
CA CYS A 92 6.27 -10.62 -20.31
C CYS A 92 5.83 -11.99 -20.85
N PHE A 93 4.60 -12.39 -20.57
CA PHE A 93 4.09 -13.72 -20.90
C PHE A 93 3.34 -13.79 -22.24
N ARG A 94 2.80 -12.68 -22.73
CA ARG A 94 2.10 -12.57 -24.03
C ARG A 94 1.13 -13.74 -24.28
N GLU A 95 1.33 -14.46 -25.38
CA GLU A 95 0.54 -15.62 -25.82
C GLU A 95 1.05 -16.95 -25.26
N THR A 96 1.91 -16.94 -24.26
CA THR A 96 2.37 -18.19 -23.63
C THR A 96 1.16 -18.98 -23.12
N PRO A 97 1.03 -20.26 -23.49
CA PRO A 97 0.00 -21.14 -22.98
C PRO A 97 0.03 -21.21 -21.46
N LEU A 98 -1.13 -21.23 -20.80
CA LEU A 98 -1.19 -21.28 -19.33
C LEU A 98 -0.51 -22.53 -18.76
N SER A 99 -0.50 -23.64 -19.51
CA SER A 99 0.20 -24.89 -19.15
C SER A 99 1.72 -24.74 -19.04
N GLU A 100 2.30 -23.77 -19.73
CA GLU A 100 3.75 -23.50 -19.73
C GLU A 100 4.15 -22.50 -18.63
N ILE A 101 3.18 -21.84 -17.99
CA ILE A 101 3.43 -20.84 -16.94
C ILE A 101 3.55 -21.54 -15.58
N GLY A 102 4.62 -22.30 -15.43
CA GLY A 102 4.98 -22.95 -14.17
C GLY A 102 5.92 -22.10 -13.30
N GLN A 103 6.42 -22.71 -12.22
CA GLN A 103 7.32 -22.07 -11.25
C GLN A 103 8.52 -21.41 -11.91
N THR A 104 9.22 -22.13 -12.82
CA THR A 104 10.44 -21.65 -13.48
C THR A 104 10.18 -20.40 -14.33
N ALA A 105 9.09 -20.39 -15.11
CA ALA A 105 8.73 -19.24 -15.94
C ALA A 105 8.41 -18.00 -15.07
N ILE A 106 7.73 -18.20 -13.93
CA ILE A 106 7.38 -17.12 -13.00
C ILE A 106 8.62 -16.61 -12.28
N ASP A 107 9.54 -17.47 -11.88
CA ASP A 107 10.81 -17.09 -11.26
C ASP A 107 11.67 -16.25 -12.23
N ALA A 108 11.78 -16.69 -13.48
CA ALA A 108 12.49 -15.95 -14.53
C ALA A 108 11.85 -14.56 -14.77
N ALA A 109 10.52 -14.51 -14.90
CA ALA A 109 9.79 -13.23 -15.03
C ALA A 109 10.01 -12.30 -13.85
N ALA A 110 10.04 -12.83 -12.62
CA ALA A 110 10.26 -12.04 -11.41
C ALA A 110 11.66 -11.40 -11.39
N VAL A 111 12.67 -12.12 -11.86
CA VAL A 111 14.04 -11.59 -11.98
C VAL A 111 14.13 -10.58 -13.13
N ALA A 112 13.61 -10.91 -14.29
CA ALA A 112 13.66 -10.04 -15.47
C ALA A 112 12.94 -8.71 -15.27
N LEU A 113 11.71 -8.73 -14.69
CA LEU A 113 10.92 -7.53 -14.47
C LEU A 113 11.40 -6.69 -13.28
N HIS A 114 12.07 -7.31 -12.32
CA HIS A 114 12.49 -6.66 -11.06
C HIS A 114 13.88 -7.16 -10.61
N PRO A 115 14.97 -6.93 -11.39
CA PRO A 115 16.29 -7.52 -11.13
C PRO A 115 16.86 -7.13 -9.76
N ASN A 116 16.69 -5.87 -9.33
CA ASN A 116 17.25 -5.34 -8.07
C ASN A 116 16.21 -5.24 -6.94
N ALA A 117 15.03 -5.88 -7.12
CA ALA A 117 13.98 -5.78 -6.11
C ALA A 117 14.13 -6.84 -5.01
N LYS A 118 13.71 -6.45 -3.79
CA LYS A 118 13.61 -7.38 -2.66
C LYS A 118 12.57 -8.49 -2.94
N PRO A 119 12.73 -9.68 -2.36
CA PRO A 119 11.80 -10.81 -2.55
C PRO A 119 10.34 -10.45 -2.31
N ALA A 120 10.03 -9.64 -1.29
CA ALA A 120 8.67 -9.17 -1.01
C ALA A 120 8.08 -8.33 -2.17
N THR A 121 8.90 -7.51 -2.82
CA THR A 121 8.47 -6.73 -4.00
C THR A 121 8.19 -7.64 -5.19
N ARG A 122 9.09 -8.59 -5.49
CA ARG A 122 8.88 -9.60 -6.55
C ARG A 122 7.61 -10.40 -6.28
N ASN A 123 7.38 -10.82 -5.04
CA ASN A 123 6.16 -11.51 -4.65
C ASN A 123 4.90 -10.68 -4.93
N THR A 124 4.91 -9.41 -4.58
CA THR A 124 3.75 -8.52 -4.77
C THR A 124 3.52 -8.17 -6.25
N CYS A 125 4.59 -7.98 -7.01
CA CYS A 125 4.51 -7.46 -8.39
C CYS A 125 4.36 -8.57 -9.45
N VAL A 126 4.78 -9.80 -9.16
CA VAL A 126 4.79 -10.90 -10.13
C VAL A 126 4.05 -12.13 -9.60
N TYR A 127 4.53 -12.78 -8.56
CA TYR A 127 3.94 -14.05 -8.10
C TYR A 127 2.45 -13.93 -7.72
N THR A 128 2.10 -12.91 -6.95
CA THR A 128 0.72 -12.74 -6.48
C THR A 128 -0.25 -12.46 -7.63
N PRO A 129 0.00 -11.50 -8.55
CA PRO A 129 -0.92 -11.25 -9.64
C PRO A 129 -0.92 -12.37 -10.69
N VAL A 130 0.21 -13.05 -10.98
CA VAL A 130 0.22 -14.22 -11.88
C VAL A 130 -0.63 -15.34 -11.29
N ALA A 131 -0.42 -15.71 -10.01
CA ALA A 131 -1.25 -16.73 -9.37
C ALA A 131 -2.75 -16.36 -9.40
N ALA A 132 -3.09 -15.10 -9.18
CA ALA A 132 -4.48 -14.65 -9.20
C ALA A 132 -5.11 -14.77 -10.61
N ILE A 133 -4.35 -14.49 -11.66
CA ILE A 133 -4.80 -14.64 -13.04
C ILE A 133 -4.97 -16.13 -13.39
N LEU A 134 -3.99 -16.97 -13.03
CA LEU A 134 -4.03 -18.41 -13.29
C LEU A 134 -5.21 -19.08 -12.55
N HIS A 135 -5.40 -18.80 -11.27
CA HIS A 135 -6.57 -19.30 -10.53
C HIS A 135 -7.89 -18.82 -11.10
N HIS A 136 -7.96 -17.57 -11.58
CA HIS A 136 -9.16 -17.07 -12.24
C HIS A 136 -9.49 -17.82 -13.53
N ALA A 137 -8.47 -18.26 -14.25
CA ALA A 137 -8.58 -19.10 -15.44
C ALA A 137 -8.77 -20.61 -15.15
N GLY A 138 -8.97 -20.99 -13.88
CA GLY A 138 -9.18 -22.38 -13.48
C GLY A 138 -7.91 -23.22 -13.35
N VAL A 139 -6.72 -22.59 -13.42
CA VAL A 139 -5.44 -23.29 -13.25
C VAL A 139 -5.07 -23.30 -11.76
N ASP A 140 -5.10 -24.50 -11.15
CA ASP A 140 -4.63 -24.68 -9.76
C ASP A 140 -3.10 -24.79 -9.73
N ILE A 141 -2.45 -23.72 -9.31
CA ILE A 141 -1.00 -23.64 -9.20
C ILE A 141 -0.55 -23.34 -7.76
N LYS A 142 0.24 -24.23 -7.20
CA LYS A 142 0.89 -24.06 -5.88
C LYS A 142 2.28 -23.49 -6.06
N LEU A 143 2.39 -22.15 -6.01
CA LEU A 143 3.67 -21.47 -6.19
C LEU A 143 4.51 -21.45 -4.91
N LYS A 144 5.74 -21.90 -5.01
CA LYS A 144 6.76 -21.70 -3.99
C LYS A 144 7.22 -20.24 -4.01
N ARG A 145 6.92 -19.52 -2.93
CA ARG A 145 7.28 -18.09 -2.82
C ARG A 145 8.76 -17.95 -2.47
N PRO A 146 9.45 -16.91 -2.95
CA PRO A 146 10.86 -16.70 -2.62
C PRO A 146 11.04 -16.47 -1.11
N LYS A 147 12.18 -16.91 -0.55
CA LYS A 147 12.52 -16.66 0.86
C LYS A 147 12.47 -15.14 1.14
N GLY A 148 11.79 -14.73 2.21
CA GLY A 148 11.56 -13.30 2.51
C GLY A 148 10.38 -12.67 1.75
N ALA A 149 9.53 -13.45 1.05
CA ALA A 149 8.36 -12.94 0.30
C ALA A 149 7.35 -12.15 1.15
N LYS A 150 7.26 -12.42 2.46
CA LYS A 150 6.41 -11.67 3.40
C LYS A 150 7.01 -10.32 3.80
N GLY A 151 8.26 -10.05 3.45
CA GLY A 151 8.99 -8.88 3.91
C GLY A 151 9.44 -8.96 5.37
N ARG A 152 10.11 -7.91 5.85
CA ARG A 152 10.50 -7.78 7.25
C ARG A 152 9.30 -7.28 8.07
N VAL A 153 9.10 -7.84 9.24
CA VAL A 153 8.19 -7.26 10.24
C VAL A 153 8.80 -5.95 10.72
N ILE A 154 8.06 -4.86 10.58
CA ILE A 154 8.49 -3.55 11.08
C ILE A 154 8.17 -3.51 12.56
N THR A 155 9.22 -3.42 13.37
CA THR A 155 9.13 -3.29 14.83
C THR A 155 9.45 -1.87 15.30
N ASP A 156 9.96 -1.04 14.39
CA ASP A 156 10.38 0.31 14.70
C ASP A 156 9.16 1.21 14.95
N TYR A 157 9.18 1.94 16.05
CA TYR A 157 8.20 2.94 16.42
C TYR A 157 8.90 4.16 17.04
N LEU A 158 8.27 5.31 17.00
CA LEU A 158 8.81 6.56 17.54
C LEU A 158 8.83 6.52 19.07
N THR A 159 9.93 6.96 19.66
CA THR A 159 9.94 7.34 21.07
C THR A 159 9.04 8.58 21.28
N PRO A 160 8.55 8.85 22.50
CA PRO A 160 7.81 10.09 22.76
C PRO A 160 8.61 11.34 22.36
N ALA A 161 9.91 11.39 22.69
CA ALA A 161 10.79 12.50 22.33
C ALA A 161 10.85 12.71 20.81
N ASP A 162 11.00 11.66 20.02
CA ASP A 162 11.06 11.75 18.55
C ASP A 162 9.73 12.15 17.94
N ALA A 163 8.62 11.58 18.43
CA ALA A 163 7.30 11.90 17.94
C ALA A 163 6.95 13.38 18.18
N PHE A 164 7.22 13.87 19.38
CA PHE A 164 6.95 15.27 19.75
C PHE A 164 7.89 16.24 19.05
N ALA A 165 9.17 15.89 18.87
CA ALA A 165 10.10 16.71 18.09
C ALA A 165 9.63 16.87 16.62
N ILE A 166 9.14 15.80 15.99
CA ILE A 166 8.58 15.87 14.62
C ILE A 166 7.33 16.74 14.59
N ILE A 167 6.42 16.60 15.56
CA ILE A 167 5.17 17.37 15.61
C ILE A 167 5.46 18.85 15.86
N SER A 168 6.34 19.18 16.80
CA SER A 168 6.76 20.57 17.06
C SER A 168 7.46 21.20 15.84
N ALA A 169 8.35 20.47 15.19
CA ALA A 169 8.95 20.93 13.94
C ALA A 169 7.93 21.08 12.81
N ALA A 170 6.89 20.22 12.78
CA ALA A 170 5.81 20.34 11.81
C ALA A 170 4.97 21.62 12.03
N GLU A 171 4.79 22.07 13.24
CA GLU A 171 4.08 23.34 13.55
C GLU A 171 4.75 24.55 12.88
N GLN A 172 6.09 24.53 12.79
CA GLN A 172 6.87 25.57 12.11
C GLN A 172 6.84 25.42 10.58
N VAL A 173 6.59 24.23 10.08
CA VAL A 173 6.54 23.95 8.63
C VAL A 173 5.14 24.20 8.09
N ASP A 174 4.13 23.74 8.79
CA ASP A 174 2.71 23.78 8.43
C ASP A 174 1.87 23.30 9.65
N THR A 175 1.08 24.18 10.24
CA THR A 175 0.29 23.89 11.44
C THR A 175 -0.74 22.78 11.24
N GLU A 176 -1.34 22.69 10.05
CA GLU A 176 -2.29 21.62 9.72
C GLU A 176 -1.58 20.27 9.54
N LEU A 177 -0.32 20.26 9.08
CA LEU A 177 0.49 19.04 9.10
C LEU A 177 0.70 18.55 10.54
N ALA A 178 1.04 19.46 11.47
CA ALA A 178 1.22 19.08 12.86
C ALA A 178 -0.06 18.48 13.46
N LEU A 179 -1.22 19.09 13.17
CA LEU A 179 -2.52 18.57 13.58
C LEU A 179 -2.81 17.18 12.98
N LEU A 180 -2.49 16.96 11.69
CA LEU A 180 -2.61 15.66 11.03
C LEU A 180 -1.71 14.62 11.72
N LEU A 181 -0.46 14.97 12.04
CA LEU A 181 0.46 14.06 12.74
C LEU A 181 -0.01 13.73 14.15
N LYS A 182 -0.56 14.71 14.91
CA LYS A 182 -1.21 14.48 16.20
C LYS A 182 -2.40 13.52 16.06
N CYS A 183 -3.24 13.74 15.06
CA CYS A 183 -4.38 12.86 14.78
C CYS A 183 -3.92 11.41 14.50
N LEU A 184 -2.94 11.21 13.62
CA LEU A 184 -2.40 9.88 13.30
C LEU A 184 -1.75 9.20 14.52
N LEU A 185 -1.03 9.98 15.35
CA LEU A 185 -0.35 9.49 16.54
C LEU A 185 -1.31 9.03 17.63
N TYR A 186 -2.40 9.77 17.85
CA TYR A 186 -3.30 9.51 18.97
C TYR A 186 -4.52 8.66 18.63
N THR A 187 -4.82 8.44 17.35
CA THR A 187 -5.95 7.60 16.93
C THR A 187 -5.53 6.31 16.23
N GLY A 188 -4.29 6.25 15.75
CA GLY A 188 -3.81 5.12 14.94
C GLY A 188 -4.52 4.96 13.61
N VAL A 189 -5.31 5.92 13.16
CA VAL A 189 -6.03 5.92 11.89
C VAL A 189 -5.08 5.84 10.70
N ARG A 190 -5.51 5.25 9.57
CA ARG A 190 -4.70 5.27 8.35
C ARG A 190 -4.69 6.66 7.73
N LEU A 191 -3.57 7.05 7.11
CA LEU A 191 -3.45 8.36 6.45
C LEU A 191 -4.62 8.64 5.50
N GLY A 192 -4.99 7.69 4.65
CA GLY A 192 -6.11 7.86 3.71
C GLY A 192 -7.46 8.06 4.38
N GLU A 193 -7.69 7.44 5.52
CA GLU A 193 -8.90 7.61 6.33
C GLU A 193 -8.92 8.98 7.03
N ALA A 194 -7.79 9.41 7.60
CA ALA A 194 -7.66 10.74 8.19
C ALA A 194 -7.91 11.84 7.14
N LEU A 195 -7.32 11.72 5.94
CA LEU A 195 -7.51 12.68 4.85
C LEU A 195 -8.94 12.68 4.26
N ALA A 196 -9.69 11.59 4.44
CA ALA A 196 -11.09 11.49 4.04
C ALA A 196 -12.07 11.95 5.11
N LEU A 197 -11.60 12.22 6.34
CA LEU A 197 -12.43 12.66 7.46
C LEU A 197 -13.06 14.02 7.18
N THR A 198 -14.35 14.14 7.43
CA THR A 198 -15.12 15.39 7.31
C THR A 198 -15.63 15.83 8.67
N TRP A 199 -15.89 17.11 8.82
CA TRP A 199 -16.40 17.68 10.07
C TRP A 199 -17.75 17.10 10.51
N ASP A 200 -18.59 16.65 9.55
CA ASP A 200 -19.86 15.95 9.84
C ASP A 200 -19.68 14.60 10.55
N ASN A 201 -18.45 14.07 10.55
CA ASN A 201 -18.10 12.83 11.20
C ASN A 201 -17.22 13.01 12.44
N VAL A 202 -17.11 14.24 12.97
CA VAL A 202 -16.32 14.57 14.15
C VAL A 202 -17.22 15.24 15.17
N SER A 203 -17.43 14.59 16.31
CA SER A 203 -18.05 15.17 17.49
C SER A 203 -16.94 15.54 18.49
N LEU A 204 -16.71 16.85 18.67
CA LEU A 204 -15.73 17.35 19.64
C LEU A 204 -16.28 17.31 21.07
N GLU A 205 -17.61 17.28 21.24
CA GLU A 205 -18.29 17.15 22.50
C GLU A 205 -18.21 15.73 23.05
N GLU A 206 -18.54 14.76 22.20
CA GLU A 206 -18.42 13.33 22.51
C GLU A 206 -16.99 12.82 22.41
N ARG A 207 -16.07 13.64 21.91
CA ARG A 207 -14.66 13.29 21.66
C ARG A 207 -14.52 12.07 20.75
N THR A 208 -15.30 12.02 19.68
CA THR A 208 -15.31 10.91 18.73
C THR A 208 -15.15 11.38 17.29
N ALA A 209 -14.65 10.46 16.46
CA ALA A 209 -14.64 10.63 15.01
C ALA A 209 -15.02 9.33 14.33
N ARG A 210 -15.98 9.37 13.40
CA ARG A 210 -16.50 8.19 12.73
C ARG A 210 -15.83 7.97 11.39
N ILE A 211 -15.21 6.82 11.21
CA ILE A 211 -14.67 6.34 9.92
C ILE A 211 -15.76 5.53 9.22
N ARG A 212 -16.39 6.12 8.19
CA ARG A 212 -17.55 5.52 7.49
C ARG A 212 -17.18 4.40 6.53
N ARG A 213 -16.02 4.47 5.86
CA ARG A 213 -15.55 3.46 4.90
C ARG A 213 -14.05 3.28 4.98
N SER A 214 -13.64 2.06 5.26
CA SER A 214 -12.34 1.54 4.91
C SER A 214 -12.51 0.52 3.78
N LYS A 215 -11.55 0.41 2.87
CA LYS A 215 -11.65 -0.43 1.67
C LYS A 215 -11.93 -1.92 1.98
N ASN A 216 -11.69 -2.37 3.19
CA ASN A 216 -11.81 -3.77 3.63
C ASN A 216 -12.25 -3.90 5.11
N GLU A 217 -12.82 -2.87 5.74
CA GLU A 217 -13.15 -2.88 7.17
C GLU A 217 -14.51 -2.21 7.40
N ASP A 218 -15.20 -2.65 8.44
CA ASP A 218 -16.46 -2.09 8.87
C ASP A 218 -16.31 -0.64 9.37
N PRO A 219 -17.37 0.15 9.36
CA PRO A 219 -17.38 1.48 9.99
C PRO A 219 -16.93 1.36 11.44
N ARG A 220 -16.12 2.31 11.89
CA ARG A 220 -15.66 2.35 13.29
C ARG A 220 -15.58 3.75 13.82
N GLU A 221 -15.60 3.85 15.12
CA GLU A 221 -15.43 5.08 15.86
C GLU A 221 -14.01 5.20 16.43
N LEU A 222 -13.46 6.38 16.34
CA LEU A 222 -12.18 6.74 16.94
C LEU A 222 -12.45 7.60 18.19
N LEU A 223 -11.80 7.26 19.29
CA LEU A 223 -11.78 8.11 20.47
C LEU A 223 -10.71 9.18 20.32
N LEU A 224 -11.07 10.42 20.59
CA LEU A 224 -10.20 11.59 20.53
C LEU A 224 -9.76 11.98 21.95
N ARG A 225 -8.46 12.21 22.13
CA ARG A 225 -7.93 12.77 23.37
C ARG A 225 -8.33 14.24 23.51
N ASP A 226 -8.38 14.74 24.73
CA ASP A 226 -8.76 16.15 25.01
C ASP A 226 -7.84 17.13 24.29
N ASP A 227 -6.53 16.94 24.37
CA ASP A 227 -5.52 17.77 23.68
C ASP A 227 -5.63 17.75 22.15
N LEU A 228 -6.11 16.64 21.57
CA LEU A 228 -6.42 16.57 20.16
C LEU A 228 -7.73 17.29 19.82
N CYS A 229 -8.76 17.18 20.69
CA CYS A 229 -10.01 17.91 20.54
C CYS A 229 -9.80 19.42 20.58
N ASP A 230 -8.96 19.91 21.48
CA ASP A 230 -8.62 21.34 21.58
C ASP A 230 -7.91 21.84 20.32
N ALA A 231 -6.95 21.08 19.84
CA ALA A 231 -6.28 21.39 18.58
C ALA A 231 -7.24 21.35 17.38
N LEU A 232 -8.20 20.43 17.36
CA LEU A 232 -9.22 20.36 16.31
C LEU A 232 -10.22 21.52 16.42
N ARG A 233 -10.62 21.98 17.63
CA ARG A 233 -11.49 23.15 17.82
C ARG A 233 -10.92 24.40 17.19
N SER A 234 -9.62 24.65 17.40
CA SER A 234 -8.93 25.79 16.81
C SER A 234 -8.86 25.74 15.28
N HIS A 235 -9.09 24.57 14.69
CA HIS A 235 -9.07 24.33 13.24
C HIS A 235 -10.46 24.11 12.63
N LYS A 236 -11.52 24.10 13.45
CA LYS A 236 -12.89 23.73 13.05
C LYS A 236 -13.42 24.64 11.94
N LYS A 237 -14.01 24.00 10.93
CA LYS A 237 -14.80 24.63 9.87
C LYS A 237 -16.24 24.16 9.96
N SER A 238 -17.15 24.91 9.35
CA SER A 238 -18.59 24.59 9.36
C SER A 238 -18.89 23.25 8.65
N HIS A 239 -18.16 22.93 7.60
CA HIS A 239 -18.34 21.72 6.79
C HIS A 239 -17.08 21.36 6.02
N GLY A 240 -17.11 20.23 5.31
CA GLY A 240 -16.04 19.77 4.45
C GLY A 240 -14.99 18.93 5.17
N ARG A 241 -13.85 18.76 4.53
CA ARG A 241 -12.76 17.92 5.07
C ARG A 241 -12.07 18.58 6.25
N VAL A 242 -11.70 17.75 7.23
CA VAL A 242 -10.90 18.19 8.39
C VAL A 242 -9.52 18.65 7.93
N PHE A 243 -8.89 17.91 7.00
CA PHE A 243 -7.57 18.23 6.46
C PHE A 243 -7.63 18.57 4.97
N ARG A 244 -6.96 19.68 4.57
CA ARG A 244 -6.87 20.11 3.16
C ARG A 244 -6.01 19.24 2.27
N PHE A 245 -5.19 18.39 2.86
CA PHE A 245 -4.20 17.61 2.13
C PHE A 245 -4.81 16.51 1.28
N HIS A 246 -4.11 16.20 0.18
CA HIS A 246 -4.29 15.01 -0.62
C HIS A 246 -3.08 14.09 -0.47
N GLN A 247 -3.32 12.77 -0.58
CA GLN A 247 -2.24 11.81 -0.57
C GLN A 247 -1.35 12.00 -1.80
N GLY A 248 -0.13 12.50 -1.62
CA GLY A 248 0.77 12.79 -2.74
C GLY A 248 2.11 13.38 -2.33
N GLY A 249 2.89 13.76 -3.34
CA GLY A 249 4.28 14.19 -3.17
C GLY A 249 4.44 15.45 -2.31
N TRP A 250 3.49 16.38 -2.36
CA TRP A 250 3.55 17.59 -1.53
C TRP A 250 3.45 17.28 -0.04
N LEU A 251 2.48 16.48 0.38
CA LEU A 251 2.34 16.06 1.77
C LEU A 251 3.57 15.29 2.26
N GLN A 252 4.12 14.40 1.43
CA GLN A 252 5.38 13.72 1.72
C GLN A 252 6.56 14.69 1.86
N TYR A 253 6.59 15.75 1.06
CA TYR A 253 7.63 16.77 1.15
C TYR A 253 7.55 17.54 2.47
N LEU A 254 6.36 17.91 2.92
CA LEU A 254 6.16 18.59 4.20
C LEU A 254 6.62 17.72 5.37
N LEU A 255 6.29 16.41 5.35
CA LEU A 255 6.78 15.48 6.37
C LEU A 255 8.32 15.38 6.37
N VAL A 256 8.95 15.36 5.19
CA VAL A 256 10.41 15.34 5.08
C VAL A 256 11.01 16.62 5.70
N ARG A 257 10.43 17.78 5.44
CA ARG A 257 10.86 19.05 6.05
C ARG A 257 10.78 19.01 7.59
N ALA A 258 9.65 18.57 8.11
CA ALA A 258 9.45 18.44 9.56
C ALA A 258 10.47 17.48 10.20
N LYS A 259 10.72 16.33 9.57
CA LYS A 259 11.72 15.36 10.05
C LYS A 259 13.16 15.91 10.04
N LEU A 260 13.52 16.64 9.00
CA LEU A 260 14.85 17.27 8.93
C LEU A 260 14.99 18.35 10.00
N ALA A 261 13.99 19.22 10.15
CA ALA A 261 13.97 20.23 11.19
C ALA A 261 14.03 19.63 12.60
N ALA A 262 13.30 18.53 12.86
CA ALA A 262 13.38 17.79 14.14
C ALA A 262 14.77 17.17 14.40
N CYS A 263 15.60 17.02 13.37
CA CYS A 263 16.98 16.59 13.48
C CYS A 263 18.00 17.76 13.46
N GLY A 264 17.54 19.01 13.47
CA GLY A 264 18.43 20.18 13.34
C GLY A 264 19.05 20.34 11.95
N LEU A 265 18.48 19.72 10.93
CA LEU A 265 19.00 19.71 9.57
C LEU A 265 18.25 20.73 8.67
N PRO A 266 18.95 21.34 7.69
CA PRO A 266 18.33 22.32 6.81
C PRO A 266 17.24 21.70 5.95
N ALA A 267 16.29 22.56 5.52
CA ALA A 267 15.24 22.17 4.60
C ALA A 267 15.82 21.59 3.29
N PRO A 268 15.17 20.58 2.69
CA PRO A 268 15.71 19.94 1.50
C PRO A 268 15.58 20.87 0.29
N VAL A 269 16.63 20.98 -0.49
CA VAL A 269 16.61 21.71 -1.76
C VAL A 269 15.65 21.03 -2.73
N ARG A 270 14.83 21.80 -3.43
CA ARG A 270 13.92 21.29 -4.45
C ARG A 270 14.74 20.71 -5.62
N PRO A 271 14.58 19.44 -5.96
CA PRO A 271 15.30 18.86 -7.08
C PRO A 271 14.83 19.49 -8.40
N LYS A 272 15.74 19.62 -9.37
CA LYS A 272 15.39 20.01 -10.74
C LYS A 272 14.44 18.97 -11.36
N LYS A 273 13.65 19.40 -12.35
CA LYS A 273 12.70 18.51 -13.07
C LYS A 273 13.45 17.27 -13.60
N GLY A 274 12.94 16.08 -13.31
CA GLY A 274 13.56 14.81 -13.70
C GLY A 274 14.60 14.24 -12.72
N GLN A 275 15.07 15.02 -11.76
CA GLN A 275 15.99 14.52 -10.73
C GLN A 275 15.24 13.95 -9.53
N ARG A 276 15.75 12.84 -8.99
CA ARG A 276 15.27 12.30 -7.71
C ARG A 276 15.95 13.02 -6.56
N ARG A 277 15.17 13.43 -5.56
CA ARG A 277 15.75 13.95 -4.31
C ARG A 277 16.58 12.85 -3.65
N ARG A 278 17.85 13.14 -3.41
CA ARG A 278 18.74 12.33 -2.57
C ARG A 278 18.97 13.11 -1.28
N LEU A 279 18.62 12.52 -0.17
CA LEU A 279 18.93 13.04 1.16
C LEU A 279 20.00 12.13 1.78
N PRO A 280 20.96 12.68 2.48
CA PRO A 280 21.88 11.87 3.29
C PRO A 280 21.07 11.08 4.33
N PRO A 281 21.60 9.96 4.83
CA PRO A 281 20.99 9.27 5.96
C PRO A 281 20.89 10.20 7.18
N TYR A 282 19.73 10.22 7.85
CA TYR A 282 19.51 10.92 9.09
C TYR A 282 18.62 10.10 10.02
N ARG A 283 18.69 10.36 11.32
CA ARG A 283 18.07 9.54 12.38
C ARG A 283 16.59 9.21 12.13
N LEU A 284 15.79 10.18 11.68
CA LEU A 284 14.37 10.02 11.43
C LEU A 284 14.03 9.69 9.95
N SER A 285 15.02 9.30 9.13
CA SER A 285 14.83 9.03 7.69
C SER A 285 13.82 7.91 7.42
N TRP A 286 13.73 6.91 8.28
CA TRP A 286 12.81 5.77 8.20
C TRP A 286 11.34 6.13 8.44
N VAL A 287 11.07 7.25 9.12
CA VAL A 287 9.72 7.67 9.52
C VAL A 287 8.89 8.07 8.30
N ASN A 288 7.69 7.57 8.24
CA ASN A 288 6.65 7.92 7.27
C ASN A 288 5.29 8.05 7.99
N PHE A 289 4.23 8.45 7.30
CA PHE A 289 2.91 8.60 7.94
C PHE A 289 2.41 7.30 8.59
N HIS A 290 2.73 6.15 8.01
CA HIS A 290 2.32 4.86 8.60
C HIS A 290 3.08 4.52 9.88
N SER A 291 4.29 5.10 10.07
CA SER A 291 5.04 4.95 11.31
C SER A 291 4.30 5.50 12.52
N PHE A 292 3.50 6.57 12.37
CA PHE A 292 2.66 7.10 13.46
C PHE A 292 1.60 6.09 13.91
N ARG A 293 0.99 5.37 12.98
CA ARG A 293 0.07 4.29 13.31
C ARG A 293 0.77 3.11 14.01
N HIS A 294 1.98 2.76 13.57
CA HIS A 294 2.80 1.76 14.28
C HIS A 294 3.14 2.23 15.68
N THR A 295 3.50 3.49 15.83
CA THR A 295 3.81 4.13 17.11
C THR A 295 2.60 4.10 18.04
N TRP A 296 1.42 4.50 17.56
CA TRP A 296 0.18 4.44 18.34
C TRP A 296 -0.06 3.03 18.89
N ALA A 297 -0.01 2.00 18.06
CA ALA A 297 -0.22 0.63 18.49
C ALA A 297 0.81 0.17 19.54
N SER A 298 2.09 0.52 19.32
CA SER A 298 3.16 0.19 20.26
C SER A 298 3.00 0.96 21.58
N TRP A 299 2.53 2.22 21.53
CA TRP A 299 2.27 3.03 22.73
C TRP A 299 1.05 2.55 23.48
N MET A 300 -0.04 2.19 22.80
CA MET A 300 -1.21 1.57 23.42
C MET A 300 -0.83 0.34 24.24
N ARG A 301 0.06 -0.51 23.70
CA ARG A 301 0.57 -1.66 24.46
C ARG A 301 1.51 -1.23 25.59
N ARG A 302 2.51 -0.38 25.27
CA ARG A 302 3.60 -0.08 26.21
C ARG A 302 3.21 0.83 27.35
N TYR A 303 2.39 1.84 27.07
CA TYR A 303 1.99 2.88 28.03
C TYR A 303 0.51 2.77 28.44
N GLY A 304 -0.33 2.28 27.54
CA GLY A 304 -1.77 2.14 27.79
C GLY A 304 -2.18 0.77 28.32
N GLY A 305 -1.24 -0.19 28.46
CA GLY A 305 -1.54 -1.54 28.98
C GLY A 305 -2.45 -2.39 28.07
N ALA A 306 -2.73 -1.95 26.84
CA ALA A 306 -3.60 -2.64 25.93
C ALA A 306 -2.97 -3.97 25.47
N ASP A 307 -3.71 -5.06 25.54
CA ASP A 307 -3.32 -6.32 24.92
C ASP A 307 -3.64 -6.35 23.43
N LEU A 308 -3.40 -7.47 22.75
CA LEU A 308 -3.66 -7.59 21.31
C LEU A 308 -5.16 -7.60 21.00
N GLN A 309 -6.00 -8.09 21.91
CA GLN A 309 -7.46 -8.10 21.74
C GLN A 309 -8.01 -6.68 21.85
N ALA A 310 -7.52 -5.88 22.81
CA ALA A 310 -7.86 -4.48 22.94
C ALA A 310 -7.48 -3.68 21.68
N LEU A 311 -6.32 -3.95 21.05
CA LEU A 311 -5.96 -3.33 19.78
C LEU A 311 -6.96 -3.69 18.66
N VAL A 312 -7.43 -4.94 18.60
CA VAL A 312 -8.45 -5.36 17.62
C VAL A 312 -9.79 -4.70 17.91
N ALA A 313 -10.19 -4.63 19.18
CA ALA A 313 -11.43 -4.00 19.62
C ALA A 313 -11.53 -2.51 19.23
N THR A 314 -10.41 -1.81 19.05
CA THR A 314 -10.42 -0.43 18.50
C THR A 314 -10.89 -0.35 17.04
N GLY A 315 -11.07 -1.48 16.34
CA GLY A 315 -11.39 -1.54 14.92
C GLY A 315 -10.24 -1.13 13.98
N ASN A 316 -9.08 -0.80 14.52
CA ASN A 316 -7.91 -0.45 13.70
C ASN A 316 -7.30 -1.69 13.00
N TRP A 317 -7.44 -2.88 13.58
CA TRP A 317 -7.04 -4.16 12.99
C TRP A 317 -8.24 -5.10 12.92
N ARG A 318 -8.34 -5.83 11.82
CA ARG A 318 -9.44 -6.76 11.57
C ARG A 318 -9.39 -8.00 12.48
N ASP A 319 -8.19 -8.44 12.81
CA ASP A 319 -7.95 -9.71 13.50
C ASP A 319 -6.64 -9.69 14.30
N LEU A 320 -6.51 -10.64 15.21
CA LEU A 320 -5.33 -10.83 16.07
C LEU A 320 -4.04 -11.07 15.25
N ARG A 321 -4.14 -11.75 14.11
CA ARG A 321 -2.99 -12.01 13.24
C ARG A 321 -2.40 -10.70 12.69
N SER A 322 -3.26 -9.75 12.35
CA SER A 322 -2.85 -8.41 11.91
C SER A 322 -2.24 -7.58 13.04
N ALA A 323 -2.77 -7.72 14.27
CA ALA A 323 -2.29 -7.05 15.47
C ALA A 323 -1.01 -7.71 16.06
N SER A 324 -0.76 -9.00 15.81
CA SER A 324 0.35 -9.77 16.40
C SER A 324 1.74 -9.18 16.11
N ARG A 325 1.88 -8.36 15.07
CA ARG A 325 3.12 -7.62 14.79
C ARG A 325 3.55 -6.68 15.91
N TYR A 326 2.63 -6.31 16.81
CA TYR A 326 2.89 -5.46 17.97
C TYR A 326 3.10 -6.26 19.26
N ALA A 327 3.14 -7.59 19.20
CA ALA A 327 3.34 -8.45 20.38
C ALA A 327 4.69 -8.16 21.08
N HIS A 328 5.69 -7.68 20.33
CA HIS A 328 7.01 -7.30 20.88
C HIS A 328 6.97 -6.05 21.76
N ALA A 329 5.94 -5.21 21.66
CA ALA A 329 5.77 -4.03 22.49
C ALA A 329 5.11 -4.46 23.81
N VAL A 330 5.90 -4.92 24.75
CA VAL A 330 5.44 -5.39 26.07
C VAL A 330 5.13 -4.19 26.97
N ALA A 331 4.05 -4.27 27.75
CA ALA A 331 3.71 -3.26 28.73
C ALA A 331 4.81 -3.15 29.80
N ARG A 332 5.07 -1.92 30.30
CA ARG A 332 6.11 -1.71 31.32
C ARG A 332 5.81 -2.51 32.59
N ASP A 333 4.55 -2.63 32.95
CA ASP A 333 4.13 -3.36 34.14
C ASP A 333 4.30 -4.88 33.99
N GLU A 334 4.24 -5.42 32.76
CA GLU A 334 4.56 -6.83 32.51
C GLU A 334 6.06 -7.12 32.72
N TRP A 335 6.93 -6.14 32.52
CA TRP A 335 8.37 -6.30 32.81
C TRP A 335 8.66 -6.42 34.29
N LYS A 336 7.84 -5.82 35.18
CA LYS A 336 7.96 -5.96 36.62
C LYS A 336 7.73 -7.41 37.08
N ARG A 337 7.02 -8.22 36.28
CA ARG A 337 6.82 -9.65 36.56
C ARG A 337 8.13 -10.44 36.53
N VAL A 338 9.18 -9.91 35.90
CA VAL A 338 10.51 -10.53 35.95
C VAL A 338 11.04 -10.56 37.37
N GLU A 339 10.73 -9.55 38.20
CA GLU A 339 11.12 -9.48 39.62
C GLU A 339 10.40 -10.54 40.49
N SER A 340 9.31 -11.14 40.01
CA SER A 340 8.59 -12.22 40.68
C SER A 340 9.13 -13.60 40.35
N LEU A 341 10.12 -13.72 39.46
CA LEU A 341 10.79 -14.99 39.18
C LEU A 341 11.59 -15.43 40.39
N PRO A 342 11.69 -16.77 40.64
CA PRO A 342 12.50 -17.31 41.74
C PRO A 342 13.93 -16.78 41.66
N ALA A 343 14.40 -16.12 42.69
CA ALA A 343 15.77 -15.65 42.80
C ALA A 343 16.68 -16.75 43.34
N LEU A 344 17.90 -16.88 42.83
CA LEU A 344 18.95 -17.67 43.47
C LEU A 344 19.25 -17.08 44.85
N SER A 345 18.91 -17.79 45.89
CA SER A 345 19.25 -17.39 47.27
C SER A 345 20.77 -17.40 47.42
N THR A 346 21.38 -16.22 47.42
CA THR A 346 22.82 -16.02 47.69
C THR A 346 23.11 -15.86 49.18
N ARG A 347 22.16 -16.11 50.08
CA ARG A 347 22.39 -16.10 51.50
C ARG A 347 22.69 -17.53 52.00
N GLY A 348 23.96 -17.85 52.03
CA GLY A 348 24.46 -18.86 52.97
C GLY A 348 24.05 -18.41 54.38
N LYS A 349 23.10 -19.12 54.97
CA LYS A 349 22.92 -19.08 56.42
C LYS A 349 24.15 -19.77 57.00
N SER A 350 25.03 -19.01 57.62
CA SER A 350 25.91 -19.54 58.66
C SER A 350 25.02 -20.23 59.70
N VAL A 351 25.16 -21.52 59.81
CA VAL A 351 24.60 -22.31 60.90
C VAL A 351 25.55 -22.09 62.07
N GLU A 352 25.10 -21.39 63.11
CA GLU A 352 25.57 -21.59 64.49
C GLU A 352 24.74 -22.71 65.14
#